data_fbabf69ec471aa89317bd84ea52ed5c8
#
_entry.id   fbabf69ec471aa89317bd84ea52ed5c8
#
_cell.length_a   1.000
_cell.length_b   1.000
_cell.length_c   1.000
_cell.angle_alpha   90.00
_cell.angle_beta   90.00
_cell.angle_gamma   90.00
#
_symmetry.space_group_name_H-M   'P 1'
#
loop_
_entity.id
_entity.type
_entity.pdbx_description
1 polymer ?
#
loop_
_entity_poly.entity_id
_entity_poly.type
_entity_poly.pdbx_seq_one_letter_code
_entity_poly.pdbx_strand_id
1 'polypeptide(L)'
;MIEKILDKNNIAYKVIDGESNTTIIKINGKLHMLYIHNKGNQFQVERDFFEYIDGNSIPYVILCEDDNTHVLYYLKLNKKANWVKSCFDTCDKDVIYLGKQVLNSKVTETDLIKELKKY
;
A
#
# COMPACT_ATOMS: atom_id res chain seq x y z
N MET A 1 4.34 11.88 -2.06
CA MET A 1 4.00 11.84 -3.49
C MET A 1 2.57 11.43 -3.75
N ILE A 2 2.04 10.41 -3.09
CA ILE A 2 0.63 10.04 -3.21
C ILE A 2 -0.31 11.19 -2.84
N GLU A 3 0.05 12.00 -1.87
CA GLU A 3 -0.76 13.14 -1.43
C GLU A 3 -0.99 14.13 -2.56
N LYS A 4 0.03 14.39 -3.39
CA LYS A 4 -0.11 15.26 -4.56
C LYS A 4 -1.12 14.69 -5.57
N ILE A 5 -1.11 13.38 -5.77
CA ILE A 5 -2.05 12.72 -6.68
C ILE A 5 -3.47 12.85 -6.14
N LEU A 6 -3.66 12.63 -4.85
CA LEU A 6 -4.97 12.75 -4.21
C LEU A 6 -5.50 14.18 -4.25
N ASP A 7 -4.67 15.15 -3.91
CA ASP A 7 -5.04 16.57 -3.95
C ASP A 7 -5.41 17.04 -5.36
N LYS A 8 -4.60 16.68 -6.33
CA LYS A 8 -4.81 17.03 -7.75
C LYS A 8 -6.15 16.51 -8.28
N ASN A 9 -6.59 15.36 -7.77
CA ASN A 9 -7.82 14.69 -8.22
C ASN A 9 -9.01 14.90 -7.29
N ASN A 10 -8.89 15.81 -6.32
CA ASN A 10 -9.95 16.14 -5.37
C ASN A 10 -10.46 14.94 -4.57
N ILE A 11 -9.57 14.03 -4.21
CA ILE A 11 -9.89 12.88 -3.38
C ILE A 11 -9.60 13.24 -1.92
N ALA A 12 -10.62 13.17 -1.08
CA ALA A 12 -10.46 13.44 0.34
C ALA A 12 -9.68 12.31 1.01
N TYR A 13 -8.74 12.67 1.87
CA TYR A 13 -7.94 11.68 2.58
C TYR A 13 -7.51 12.20 3.94
N LYS A 14 -7.13 11.26 4.80
CA LYS A 14 -6.57 11.56 6.12
C LYS A 14 -5.41 10.61 6.39
N VAL A 15 -4.27 11.14 6.80
CA VAL A 15 -3.16 10.32 7.26
C VAL A 15 -3.47 9.84 8.67
N ILE A 16 -3.55 8.53 8.85
CA ILE A 16 -3.88 7.92 10.15
C ILE A 16 -2.61 7.68 10.96
N ASP A 17 -1.58 7.13 10.32
CA ASP A 17 -0.34 6.79 10.97
C ASP A 17 0.76 6.65 9.93
N GLY A 18 2.01 6.69 10.34
CA GLY A 18 3.13 6.51 9.44
C GLY A 18 4.38 6.12 10.20
N GLU A 19 5.18 5.26 9.58
CA GLU A 19 6.44 4.82 10.15
C GLU A 19 7.41 4.49 9.02
N SER A 20 8.60 5.09 9.07
CA SER A 20 9.64 4.85 8.09
C SER A 20 9.15 5.11 6.65
N ASN A 21 9.09 4.07 5.81
CA ASN A 21 8.66 4.17 4.41
C ASN A 21 7.18 3.84 4.21
N THR A 22 6.41 3.71 5.28
CA THR A 22 5.03 3.21 5.23
C THR A 22 4.08 4.20 5.90
N THR A 23 2.96 4.48 5.25
CA THR A 23 1.94 5.39 5.76
C THR A 23 0.57 4.76 5.59
N ILE A 24 -0.29 4.87 6.59
CA ILE A 24 -1.69 4.47 6.51
C ILE A 24 -2.50 5.72 6.17
N ILE A 25 -3.23 5.66 5.07
CA ILE A 25 -4.06 6.77 4.60
C ILE A 25 -5.49 6.28 4.47
N LYS A 26 -6.43 7.02 5.04
CA LYS A 26 -7.86 6.72 4.91
C LYS A 26 -8.45 7.55 3.77
N ILE A 27 -8.97 6.89 2.76
CA ILE A 27 -9.51 7.51 1.55
C ILE A 27 -11.02 7.68 1.68
N ASN A 28 -11.50 8.90 1.48
CA ASN A 28 -12.93 9.25 1.52
C ASN A 28 -13.64 8.79 2.80
N GLY A 29 -12.91 8.67 3.89
CA GLY A 29 -13.46 8.18 5.16
C GLY A 29 -13.85 6.71 5.17
N LYS A 30 -13.51 5.92 4.14
CA LYS A 30 -13.97 4.54 3.96
C LYS A 30 -12.85 3.54 3.78
N LEU A 31 -11.88 3.83 2.91
CA LEU A 31 -10.87 2.87 2.51
C LEU A 31 -9.55 3.14 3.25
N HIS A 32 -9.00 2.12 3.89
CA HIS A 32 -7.65 2.19 4.42
C HIS A 32 -6.66 1.77 3.34
N MET A 33 -5.69 2.64 3.06
CA MET A 33 -4.63 2.36 2.10
C MET A 33 -3.29 2.34 2.81
N LEU A 34 -2.57 1.25 2.63
CA LEU A 34 -1.20 1.11 3.09
C LEU A 34 -0.29 1.59 1.96
N TYR A 35 0.27 2.79 2.12
CA TYR A 35 1.17 3.36 1.14
C TYR A 35 2.61 3.07 1.53
N ILE A 36 3.34 2.39 0.64
CA ILE A 36 4.74 2.01 0.84
C ILE A 36 5.55 2.60 -0.29
N HIS A 37 6.58 3.37 0.03
CA HIS A 37 7.48 3.89 -0.99
C HIS A 37 8.91 3.43 -0.72
N ASN A 38 9.68 3.26 -1.78
CA ASN A 38 11.02 2.73 -1.70
C ASN A 38 11.82 3.15 -2.94
N LYS A 39 13.14 3.22 -2.81
CA LYS A 39 14.01 3.37 -3.98
C LYS A 39 14.18 1.99 -4.62
N GLY A 40 13.63 1.82 -5.82
CA GLY A 40 13.59 0.53 -6.48
C GLY A 40 12.30 -0.23 -6.17
N ASN A 41 12.22 -1.48 -6.61
CA ASN A 41 11.01 -2.27 -6.56
C ASN A 41 11.02 -3.37 -5.50
N GLN A 42 11.98 -3.36 -4.58
CA GLN A 42 12.00 -4.29 -3.46
C GLN A 42 11.31 -3.65 -2.27
N PHE A 43 10.00 -3.72 -2.26
CA PHE A 43 9.20 -3.09 -1.21
C PHE A 43 9.27 -3.90 0.08
N GLN A 44 9.36 -3.18 1.19
CA GLN A 44 9.40 -3.76 2.52
C GLN A 44 8.60 -2.92 3.50
N VAL A 45 8.08 -3.57 4.53
CA VAL A 45 7.32 -2.92 5.58
C VAL A 45 7.78 -3.47 6.93
N GLU A 46 7.80 -2.62 7.95
CA GLU A 46 8.15 -3.06 9.29
C GLU A 46 7.10 -4.07 9.80
N ARG A 47 7.58 -5.17 10.37
CA ARG A 47 6.73 -6.26 10.83
C ARG A 47 5.69 -5.81 11.83
N ASP A 48 6.08 -5.05 12.83
CA ASP A 48 5.15 -4.61 13.87
C ASP A 48 4.02 -3.75 13.31
N PHE A 49 4.35 -2.89 12.35
CA PHE A 49 3.37 -2.03 11.70
C PHE A 49 2.39 -2.84 10.87
N PHE A 50 2.90 -3.81 10.13
CA PHE A 50 2.06 -4.70 9.33
C PHE A 50 1.15 -5.55 10.23
N GLU A 51 1.69 -6.13 11.30
CA GLU A 51 0.92 -6.94 12.24
C GLU A 51 -0.18 -6.14 12.94
N TYR A 52 0.09 -4.87 13.21
CA TYR A 52 -0.93 -3.97 13.76
C TYR A 52 -2.13 -3.84 12.81
N ILE A 53 -1.88 -3.60 11.53
CA ILE A 53 -2.95 -3.47 10.53
C ILE A 53 -3.67 -4.81 10.36
N ASP A 54 -2.92 -5.86 10.18
CA ASP A 54 -3.45 -7.19 9.94
C ASP A 54 -4.23 -7.70 11.15
N GLY A 55 -3.70 -7.49 12.35
CA GLY A 55 -4.33 -7.92 13.60
C GLY A 55 -5.65 -7.23 13.90
N ASN A 56 -5.85 -6.01 13.43
CA ASN A 56 -7.09 -5.27 13.64
C ASN A 56 -8.18 -5.60 12.60
N SER A 57 -7.91 -6.52 11.70
CA SER A 57 -8.86 -6.99 10.68
C SER A 57 -9.46 -5.87 9.84
N ILE A 58 -8.74 -4.78 9.67
CA ILE A 58 -9.19 -3.64 8.86
C ILE A 58 -9.01 -4.00 7.38
N PRO A 59 -10.07 -3.94 6.56
CA PRO A 59 -9.93 -4.09 5.12
C PRO A 59 -9.02 -2.97 4.58
N TYR A 60 -8.01 -3.33 3.81
CA TYR A 60 -7.08 -2.35 3.27
C TYR A 60 -6.61 -2.74 1.88
N VAL A 61 -6.10 -1.75 1.16
CA VAL A 61 -5.40 -1.94 -0.10
C VAL A 61 -3.95 -1.53 0.09
N ILE A 62 -3.08 -2.00 -0.79
CA ILE A 62 -1.68 -1.62 -0.77
C ILE A 62 -1.35 -0.84 -2.03
N LEU A 63 -0.70 0.29 -1.84
CA LEU A 63 -0.12 1.07 -2.92
C LEU A 63 1.39 1.17 -2.68
N CYS A 64 2.18 0.68 -3.64
CA CYS A 64 3.62 0.81 -3.60
C CYS A 64 4.08 1.77 -4.68
N GLU A 65 5.05 2.60 -4.37
CA GLU A 65 5.67 3.53 -5.32
C GLU A 65 7.17 3.36 -5.33
N ASP A 66 7.75 3.18 -6.52
CA ASP A 66 9.19 3.24 -6.72
C ASP A 66 9.60 4.72 -6.81
N ASP A 67 10.36 5.20 -5.83
CA ASP A 67 10.78 6.61 -5.77
C ASP A 67 11.69 7.02 -6.92
N ASN A 68 12.38 6.07 -7.56
CA ASN A 68 13.27 6.36 -8.69
C ASN A 68 12.50 6.54 -10.00
N THR A 69 11.52 5.70 -10.25
CA THR A 69 10.79 5.66 -11.53
C THR A 69 9.37 6.21 -11.44
N HIS A 70 8.85 6.39 -10.22
CA HIS A 70 7.46 6.75 -9.92
C HIS A 70 6.44 5.74 -10.44
N VAL A 71 6.87 4.51 -10.70
CA VAL A 71 5.97 3.42 -11.05
C VAL A 71 5.14 3.03 -9.84
N LEU A 72 3.84 2.84 -10.04
CA LEU A 72 2.88 2.52 -9.01
C LEU A 72 2.42 1.07 -9.13
N TYR A 73 2.24 0.42 -7.98
CA TYR A 73 1.73 -0.94 -7.87
C TYR A 73 0.58 -0.92 -6.89
N TYR A 74 -0.61 -1.33 -7.33
CA TYR A 74 -1.82 -1.28 -6.51
C TYR A 74 -2.38 -2.67 -6.33
N LEU A 75 -2.49 -3.12 -5.09
CA LEU A 75 -2.98 -4.45 -4.77
C LEU A 75 -4.22 -4.36 -3.88
N LYS A 76 -5.34 -4.83 -4.41
CA LYS A 76 -6.60 -4.92 -3.67
C LYS A 76 -6.70 -6.32 -3.07
N LEU A 77 -6.85 -6.36 -1.75
CA LEU A 77 -6.85 -7.63 -1.02
C LEU A 77 -8.27 -8.11 -0.80
N ASN A 78 -8.58 -9.27 -1.38
CA ASN A 78 -9.90 -9.89 -1.20
C ASN A 78 -9.91 -10.90 -0.05
N LYS A 79 -8.77 -11.52 0.26
CA LYS A 79 -8.65 -12.52 1.33
C LYS A 79 -7.34 -12.34 2.07
N LYS A 80 -7.43 -11.95 3.32
CA LYS A 80 -6.34 -11.64 4.20
C LYS A 80 -5.29 -12.75 4.34
N ALA A 81 -5.71 -13.97 4.64
CA ALA A 81 -4.80 -15.08 4.94
C ALA A 81 -3.94 -15.52 3.75
N ASN A 82 -4.48 -15.46 2.53
CA ASN A 82 -3.75 -15.89 1.34
C ASN A 82 -2.69 -14.87 0.92
N TRP A 83 -2.91 -13.62 1.25
CA TRP A 83 -2.01 -12.56 0.90
C TRP A 83 -0.69 -12.65 1.66
N VAL A 84 -0.77 -12.86 2.97
CA VAL A 84 0.41 -12.98 3.83
C VAL A 84 1.30 -14.13 3.36
N LYS A 85 0.71 -15.26 3.01
CA LYS A 85 1.46 -16.44 2.57
C LYS A 85 2.12 -16.25 1.21
N SER A 86 1.50 -15.50 0.29
CA SER A 86 1.99 -15.38 -1.08
C SER A 86 2.89 -14.18 -1.32
N CYS A 87 2.78 -13.15 -0.49
CA CYS A 87 3.58 -11.94 -0.65
C CYS A 87 4.84 -11.91 0.21
N PHE A 88 4.92 -12.71 1.25
CA PHE A 88 6.02 -12.67 2.21
C PHE A 88 6.83 -13.97 2.19
N ASP A 89 7.69 -14.12 1.19
CA ASP A 89 8.54 -15.30 1.06
C ASP A 89 9.69 -15.31 2.08
N THR A 90 10.18 -14.14 2.43
CA THR A 90 11.31 -14.03 3.35
C THR A 90 10.98 -12.98 4.39
N CYS A 91 10.95 -13.41 5.64
CA CYS A 91 10.80 -12.51 6.76
C CYS A 91 12.13 -12.41 7.48
N ASP A 92 12.72 -11.23 7.43
CA ASP A 92 13.70 -10.90 8.44
C ASP A 92 12.96 -10.70 9.77
N LYS A 93 13.68 -10.68 10.86
CA LYS A 93 13.10 -10.53 12.20
C LYS A 93 12.21 -9.29 12.31
N ASP A 94 12.63 -8.18 11.71
CA ASP A 94 11.99 -6.88 11.88
C ASP A 94 11.30 -6.35 10.64
N VAL A 95 11.45 -7.02 9.49
CA VAL A 95 10.99 -6.52 8.20
C VAL A 95 10.30 -7.62 7.40
N ILE A 96 9.23 -7.26 6.72
CA ILE A 96 8.51 -8.15 5.80
C ILE A 96 8.71 -7.62 4.38
N TYR A 97 9.16 -8.50 3.48
CA TYR A 97 9.36 -8.16 2.07
C TYR A 97 8.14 -8.54 1.27
N LEU A 98 7.67 -7.60 0.44
CA LEU A 98 6.55 -7.84 -0.45
C LEU A 98 7.03 -8.59 -1.68
N GLY A 99 6.32 -9.66 -2.03
CA GLY A 99 6.71 -10.55 -3.11
C GLY A 99 6.24 -10.13 -4.49
N LYS A 100 6.37 -11.05 -5.43
CA LYS A 100 6.11 -10.81 -6.86
C LYS A 100 4.68 -10.38 -7.18
N GLN A 101 3.71 -10.74 -6.35
CA GLN A 101 2.32 -10.35 -6.59
C GLN A 101 2.13 -8.84 -6.62
N VAL A 102 2.87 -8.11 -5.78
CA VAL A 102 2.83 -6.64 -5.82
C VAL A 102 3.39 -6.14 -7.13
N LEU A 103 4.52 -6.68 -7.59
CA LEU A 103 5.16 -6.26 -8.84
C LEU A 103 4.29 -6.54 -10.07
N ASN A 104 3.43 -7.55 -10.01
CA ASN A 104 2.48 -7.86 -11.08
C ASN A 104 1.25 -6.96 -11.08
N SER A 105 1.13 -6.09 -10.08
CA SER A 105 -0.04 -5.21 -9.89
C SER A 105 0.24 -3.77 -10.32
N LYS A 106 1.08 -3.58 -11.32
CA LYS A 106 1.43 -2.27 -11.86
C LYS A 106 0.18 -1.55 -12.38
N VAL A 107 0.03 -0.28 -12.01
CA VAL A 107 -1.09 0.55 -12.45
C VAL A 107 -0.59 1.91 -12.94
N THR A 108 -1.39 2.55 -13.78
CA THR A 108 -1.18 3.95 -14.13
C THR A 108 -1.83 4.85 -13.09
N GLU A 109 -1.41 6.10 -13.01
CA GLU A 109 -2.06 7.09 -12.15
C GLU A 109 -3.55 7.20 -12.45
N THR A 110 -3.91 7.22 -13.74
CA THR A 110 -5.31 7.31 -14.18
C THR A 110 -6.14 6.13 -13.66
N ASP A 111 -5.63 4.91 -13.78
CA ASP A 111 -6.35 3.72 -13.32
C ASP A 111 -6.45 3.68 -11.79
N LEU A 112 -5.39 4.10 -11.10
CA LEU A 112 -5.43 4.22 -9.64
C LEU A 112 -6.53 5.18 -9.19
N ILE A 113 -6.62 6.36 -9.81
CA ILE A 113 -7.63 7.34 -9.46
C ILE A 113 -9.05 6.82 -9.70
N LYS A 114 -9.27 6.09 -10.80
CA LYS A 114 -10.57 5.45 -11.04
C LYS A 114 -10.95 4.47 -9.93
N GLU A 115 -9.99 3.68 -9.46
CA GLU A 115 -10.23 2.75 -8.35
C GLU A 115 -10.55 3.48 -7.05
N LEU A 116 -9.80 4.51 -6.72
CA LEU A 116 -10.00 5.26 -5.47
C LEU A 116 -11.31 6.05 -5.46
N LYS A 117 -11.79 6.49 -6.60
CA LYS A 117 -13.07 7.22 -6.70
C LYS A 117 -14.31 6.36 -6.51
N LYS A 118 -14.14 5.04 -6.44
CA LYS A 118 -15.24 4.13 -6.13
C LYS A 118 -15.63 4.15 -4.64
N TYR A 119 -14.82 4.75 -3.82
CA TYR A 119 -15.04 4.79 -2.35
C TYR A 119 -15.60 6.11 -1.84
#